data_2892237f115d3c882681118029097359
#
_entry.id   2892237f115d3c882681118029097359
#
_cell.length_a   1.000
_cell.length_b   1.000
_cell.length_c   1.000
_cell.angle_alpha   90.00
_cell.angle_beta   90.00
_cell.angle_gamma   90.00
#
_symmetry.space_group_name_H-M   'P 1'
#
loop_
_entity.id
_entity.type
_entity.pdbx_description
1 polymer ?
#
loop_
_entity_poly.entity_id
_entity_poly.type
_entity_poly.pdbx_seq_one_letter_code
_entity_poly.pdbx_strand_id
1 'polypeptide(L)'
;MKNLLMVSITVAAISMLSAGVNAQNFAGKTVKVIVPSGSGGTYHVYCQLVQRNIGRHIPGNPKTIIQNMSGAGGVKAANYMYNVAPKDGTVIAMLSPGVSMIPLLRKGQKAIRFKTRDLNWLGTASVRSYVIAFWHKSPIKSIEDLKTREAIMVTSGRSSMSYLIPHFMNKTLGLKMKIITGYKGGGAMNLAIERGEGEGRGNFYSGFTGVRPDWIRDNKLTFVTWMGPPRPE
;
A
#
# COMPACT_ATOMS: atom_id res chain seq x y z
N MET A 1 58.20 16.66 -25.28
CA MET A 1 57.03 17.47 -25.70
C MET A 1 55.81 16.60 -26.11
N LYS A 2 55.93 15.51 -26.89
CA LYS A 2 54.81 14.66 -27.32
C LYS A 2 54.06 14.00 -26.13
N ASN A 3 54.77 13.58 -25.09
CA ASN A 3 54.12 12.90 -23.93
C ASN A 3 53.37 13.88 -23.04
N LEU A 4 53.77 15.16 -22.95
CA LEU A 4 53.05 16.17 -22.19
C LEU A 4 51.72 16.54 -22.87
N LEU A 5 51.71 16.56 -24.20
CA LEU A 5 50.51 16.83 -25.00
C LEU A 5 49.46 15.73 -24.86
N MET A 6 49.88 14.46 -24.83
CA MET A 6 48.98 13.32 -24.63
C MET A 6 48.33 13.30 -23.22
N VAL A 7 49.11 13.61 -22.19
CA VAL A 7 48.57 13.67 -20.83
C VAL A 7 47.53 14.79 -20.68
N SER A 8 47.79 15.96 -21.30
CA SER A 8 46.85 17.09 -21.27
C SER A 8 45.53 16.80 -22.00
N ILE A 9 45.57 16.06 -23.12
CA ILE A 9 44.37 15.68 -23.88
C ILE A 9 43.57 14.63 -23.09
N THR A 10 44.21 13.70 -22.39
CA THR A 10 43.54 12.68 -21.60
C THR A 10 42.83 13.28 -20.37
N VAL A 11 43.45 14.25 -19.70
CA VAL A 11 42.85 14.98 -18.57
C VAL A 11 41.66 15.84 -19.02
N ALA A 12 41.75 16.49 -20.17
CA ALA A 12 40.65 17.27 -20.76
C ALA A 12 39.48 16.39 -21.17
N ALA A 13 39.73 15.19 -21.70
CA ALA A 13 38.68 14.23 -22.06
C ALA A 13 37.94 13.64 -20.83
N ILE A 14 38.64 13.40 -19.72
CA ILE A 14 38.04 12.94 -18.46
C ILE A 14 37.21 14.05 -17.82
N SER A 15 37.60 15.32 -17.96
CA SER A 15 36.82 16.47 -17.45
C SER A 15 35.51 16.71 -18.23
N MET A 16 35.41 16.30 -19.48
CA MET A 16 34.20 16.42 -20.30
C MET A 16 33.17 15.27 -20.03
N LEU A 17 33.60 14.16 -19.41
CA LEU A 17 32.70 13.08 -19.04
C LEU A 17 31.93 13.32 -17.71
N SER A 18 32.29 14.39 -16.99
CA SER A 18 31.50 14.91 -15.87
C SER A 18 30.38 15.84 -16.32
N ALA A 19 29.75 15.59 -17.49
CA ALA A 19 28.46 16.16 -17.82
C ALA A 19 27.49 15.72 -16.73
N GLY A 20 27.32 16.57 -15.73
CA GLY A 20 26.51 16.33 -14.55
C GLY A 20 25.17 15.78 -14.98
N VAL A 21 24.81 14.65 -14.43
CA VAL A 21 23.41 14.19 -14.43
C VAL A 21 22.64 15.37 -13.84
N ASN A 22 22.08 16.22 -14.69
CA ASN A 22 21.22 17.30 -14.25
C ASN A 22 20.04 16.64 -13.53
N ALA A 23 20.13 16.57 -12.20
CA ALA A 23 19.03 16.09 -11.39
C ALA A 23 17.80 16.92 -11.77
N GLN A 24 16.76 16.25 -12.21
CA GLN A 24 15.53 16.90 -12.65
C GLN A 24 15.05 17.87 -11.56
N ASN A 25 14.98 19.17 -11.87
CA ASN A 25 14.51 20.17 -10.94
C ASN A 25 12.98 20.27 -10.97
N PHE A 26 12.36 20.19 -9.80
CA PHE A 26 10.92 20.26 -9.62
C PHE A 26 10.44 21.62 -9.07
N ALA A 27 11.28 22.67 -9.11
CA ALA A 27 10.88 24.02 -8.69
C ALA A 27 9.60 24.47 -9.41
N GLY A 28 8.63 24.98 -8.66
CA GLY A 28 7.32 25.41 -9.19
C GLY A 28 6.37 24.28 -9.57
N LYS A 29 6.80 23.01 -9.55
CA LYS A 29 5.95 21.86 -9.84
C LYS A 29 5.17 21.40 -8.59
N THR A 30 4.12 20.62 -8.82
CA THR A 30 3.38 19.91 -7.76
C THR A 30 3.56 18.42 -7.93
N VAL A 31 4.09 17.75 -6.90
CA VAL A 31 4.17 16.28 -6.84
C VAL A 31 2.91 15.72 -6.19
N LYS A 32 2.23 14.84 -6.89
CA LYS A 32 0.99 14.21 -6.48
C LYS A 32 1.27 12.82 -5.91
N VAL A 33 0.79 12.57 -4.69
CA VAL A 33 0.88 11.26 -4.01
C VAL A 33 -0.46 10.55 -4.13
N ILE A 34 -0.54 9.49 -4.92
CA ILE A 34 -1.76 8.69 -5.11
C ILE A 34 -1.92 7.69 -3.98
N VAL A 35 -3.09 7.72 -3.35
CA VAL A 35 -3.51 6.77 -2.30
C VAL A 35 -4.46 5.75 -2.91
N PRO A 36 -4.21 4.42 -2.85
CA PRO A 36 -5.03 3.40 -3.51
C PRO A 36 -6.37 3.10 -2.78
N SER A 37 -6.76 3.96 -1.86
CA SER A 37 -7.95 3.79 -1.01
C SER A 37 -8.61 5.12 -0.71
N GLY A 38 -9.79 5.09 -0.06
CA GLY A 38 -10.41 6.28 0.56
C GLY A 38 -9.60 6.81 1.74
N SER A 39 -10.04 7.92 2.31
CA SER A 39 -9.46 8.56 3.49
C SER A 39 -9.64 7.72 4.77
N GLY A 40 -8.93 8.08 5.83
CA GLY A 40 -9.09 7.51 7.18
C GLY A 40 -8.59 6.07 7.34
N GLY A 41 -7.82 5.54 6.40
CA GLY A 41 -7.22 4.21 6.47
C GLY A 41 -5.70 4.26 6.47
N THR A 42 -5.08 3.11 6.72
CA THR A 42 -3.61 2.93 6.82
C THR A 42 -2.85 3.53 5.64
N TYR A 43 -3.27 3.25 4.40
CA TYR A 43 -2.62 3.80 3.21
C TYR A 43 -2.67 5.32 3.18
N HIS A 44 -3.79 5.92 3.61
CA HIS A 44 -3.93 7.38 3.66
C HIS A 44 -2.96 8.00 4.66
N VAL A 45 -2.84 7.43 5.87
CA VAL A 45 -1.91 7.90 6.92
C VAL A 45 -0.46 7.82 6.44
N TYR A 46 -0.04 6.70 5.84
CA TYR A 46 1.32 6.57 5.29
C TYR A 46 1.58 7.54 4.14
N CYS A 47 0.60 7.75 3.25
CA CYS A 47 0.74 8.74 2.18
C CYS A 47 0.81 10.17 2.73
N GLN A 48 0.09 10.49 3.81
CA GLN A 48 0.23 11.78 4.48
C GLN A 48 1.64 11.97 5.05
N LEU A 49 2.20 10.93 5.68
CA LEU A 49 3.59 10.98 6.18
C LEU A 49 4.57 11.25 5.04
N VAL A 50 4.46 10.52 3.94
CA VAL A 50 5.28 10.74 2.74
C VAL A 50 5.05 12.15 2.19
N GLN A 51 3.81 12.57 2.00
CA GLN A 51 3.46 13.86 1.43
C GLN A 51 4.01 15.03 2.26
N ARG A 52 3.94 14.95 3.59
CA ARG A 52 4.46 16.03 4.48
C ARG A 52 5.98 16.17 4.45
N ASN A 53 6.68 15.12 4.07
CA ASN A 53 8.15 15.07 4.20
C ASN A 53 8.87 15.06 2.85
N ILE A 54 8.33 14.42 1.81
CA ILE A 54 9.08 14.12 0.60
C ILE A 54 9.51 15.38 -0.18
N GLY A 55 8.71 16.45 -0.16
CA GLY A 55 9.01 17.66 -0.92
C GLY A 55 10.39 18.26 -0.62
N ARG A 56 10.79 18.28 0.65
CA ARG A 56 12.10 18.80 1.08
C ARG A 56 13.30 17.94 0.64
N HIS A 57 13.05 16.71 0.16
CA HIS A 57 14.08 15.80 -0.33
C HIS A 57 14.11 15.71 -1.86
N ILE A 58 13.26 16.47 -2.54
CA ILE A 58 13.22 16.55 -4.01
C ILE A 58 13.84 17.87 -4.45
N PRO A 59 14.79 17.88 -5.41
CA PRO A 59 15.38 19.12 -5.93
C PRO A 59 14.31 20.11 -6.40
N GLY A 60 14.38 21.34 -5.91
CA GLY A 60 13.40 22.39 -6.20
C GLY A 60 12.25 22.47 -5.20
N ASN A 61 12.24 21.66 -4.13
CA ASN A 61 11.23 21.69 -3.05
C ASN A 61 9.78 21.82 -3.55
N PRO A 62 9.30 20.90 -4.42
CA PRO A 62 7.98 21.01 -5.02
C PRO A 62 6.88 20.95 -3.96
N LYS A 63 5.75 21.61 -4.25
CA LYS A 63 4.52 21.40 -3.50
C LYS A 63 4.10 19.94 -3.61
N THR A 64 3.61 19.35 -2.51
CA THR A 64 3.14 17.97 -2.48
C THR A 64 1.67 17.90 -2.07
N ILE A 65 0.88 17.10 -2.78
CA ILE A 65 -0.55 16.92 -2.51
C ILE A 65 -0.93 15.44 -2.50
N ILE A 66 -2.00 15.09 -1.80
CA ILE A 66 -2.59 13.76 -1.80
C ILE A 66 -3.79 13.70 -2.74
N GLN A 67 -3.92 12.59 -3.47
CA GLN A 67 -5.12 12.25 -4.21
C GLN A 67 -5.54 10.81 -3.91
N ASN A 68 -6.71 10.63 -3.30
CA ASN A 68 -7.29 9.32 -3.07
C ASN A 68 -7.89 8.74 -4.37
N MET A 69 -7.55 7.48 -4.67
CA MET A 69 -8.02 6.76 -5.85
C MET A 69 -8.46 5.34 -5.48
N SER A 70 -9.56 5.24 -4.75
CA SER A 70 -10.12 3.94 -4.36
C SER A 70 -10.74 3.20 -5.54
N GLY A 71 -10.68 1.88 -5.52
CA GLY A 71 -11.36 1.01 -6.49
C GLY A 71 -10.64 -0.32 -6.70
N ALA A 72 -11.44 -1.38 -6.83
CA ALA A 72 -11.01 -2.76 -7.12
C ALA A 72 -9.82 -3.25 -6.26
N GLY A 73 -9.76 -2.89 -4.97
CA GLY A 73 -8.67 -3.30 -4.08
C GLY A 73 -7.29 -2.71 -4.43
N GLY A 74 -7.27 -1.53 -5.10
CA GLY A 74 -6.05 -0.83 -5.51
C GLY A 74 -5.70 -0.98 -7.01
N VAL A 75 -6.38 -1.84 -7.75
CA VAL A 75 -6.15 -2.04 -9.20
C VAL A 75 -6.40 -0.75 -9.99
N LYS A 76 -7.41 0.06 -9.58
CA LYS A 76 -7.66 1.35 -10.24
C LYS A 76 -6.44 2.27 -10.20
N ALA A 77 -5.81 2.41 -9.02
CA ALA A 77 -4.61 3.24 -8.86
C ALA A 77 -3.43 2.68 -9.67
N ALA A 78 -3.23 1.35 -9.68
CA ALA A 78 -2.16 0.72 -10.45
C ALA A 78 -2.35 0.90 -11.97
N ASN A 79 -3.58 0.72 -12.47
CA ASN A 79 -3.91 1.00 -13.89
C ASN A 79 -3.66 2.48 -14.25
N TYR A 80 -4.03 3.41 -13.38
CA TYR A 80 -3.77 4.84 -13.57
C TYR A 80 -2.27 5.12 -13.65
N MET A 81 -1.49 4.62 -12.68
CA MET A 81 -0.03 4.80 -12.66
C MET A 81 0.63 4.25 -13.91
N TYR A 82 0.16 3.09 -14.39
CA TYR A 82 0.76 2.42 -15.54
C TYR A 82 0.41 3.10 -16.87
N ASN A 83 -0.87 3.46 -17.08
CA ASN A 83 -1.37 3.86 -18.40
C ASN A 83 -1.60 5.37 -18.56
N VAL A 84 -1.80 6.12 -17.47
CA VAL A 84 -2.33 7.50 -17.54
C VAL A 84 -1.43 8.52 -16.86
N ALA A 85 -0.85 8.18 -15.69
CA ALA A 85 -0.03 9.12 -14.93
C ALA A 85 1.16 9.63 -15.76
N PRO A 86 1.49 10.94 -15.69
CA PRO A 86 2.71 11.49 -16.26
C PRO A 86 3.94 10.68 -15.81
N LYS A 87 4.90 10.50 -16.70
CA LYS A 87 6.14 9.73 -16.44
C LYS A 87 7.33 10.65 -16.10
N ASP A 88 7.07 11.90 -15.76
CA ASP A 88 8.01 12.95 -15.47
C ASP A 88 8.35 13.07 -13.96
N GLY A 89 7.98 12.10 -13.14
CA GLY A 89 8.23 12.10 -11.70
C GLY A 89 7.27 12.96 -10.87
N THR A 90 6.34 13.70 -11.48
CA THR A 90 5.36 14.52 -10.74
C THR A 90 4.22 13.71 -10.12
N VAL A 91 4.15 12.41 -10.39
CA VAL A 91 3.16 11.51 -9.77
C VAL A 91 3.84 10.29 -9.19
N ILE A 92 3.65 10.09 -7.91
CA ILE A 92 4.07 8.87 -7.19
C ILE A 92 2.85 8.21 -6.57
N ALA A 93 2.91 6.93 -6.30
CA ALA A 93 1.80 6.21 -5.70
C ALA A 93 2.26 5.24 -4.60
N MET A 94 1.49 5.13 -3.55
CA MET A 94 1.53 3.94 -2.72
C MET A 94 0.62 2.88 -3.35
N LEU A 95 1.16 1.70 -3.62
CA LEU A 95 0.36 0.59 -4.12
C LEU A 95 0.14 -0.45 -3.01
N SER A 96 -1.01 -1.11 -3.05
CA SER A 96 -1.29 -2.24 -2.15
C SER A 96 -0.32 -3.39 -2.46
N PRO A 97 0.27 -4.07 -1.47
CA PRO A 97 1.14 -5.22 -1.70
C PRO A 97 0.48 -6.31 -2.58
N GLY A 98 -0.83 -6.50 -2.47
CA GLY A 98 -1.57 -7.42 -3.33
C GLY A 98 -1.48 -7.09 -4.82
N VAL A 99 -1.31 -5.81 -5.17
CA VAL A 99 -1.19 -5.36 -6.57
C VAL A 99 0.00 -5.99 -7.28
N SER A 100 1.12 -6.21 -6.59
CA SER A 100 2.30 -6.85 -7.18
C SER A 100 2.03 -8.30 -7.63
N MET A 101 1.13 -9.00 -6.94
CA MET A 101 0.80 -10.41 -7.19
C MET A 101 -0.41 -10.59 -8.12
N ILE A 102 -1.28 -9.59 -8.22
CA ILE A 102 -2.57 -9.70 -8.94
C ILE A 102 -2.43 -10.13 -10.40
N PRO A 103 -1.48 -9.62 -11.21
CA PRO A 103 -1.33 -10.09 -12.59
C PRO A 103 -1.02 -11.58 -12.70
N LEU A 104 -0.38 -12.17 -11.68
CA LEU A 104 -0.10 -13.61 -11.61
C LEU A 104 -1.31 -14.40 -11.11
N LEU A 105 -1.94 -13.95 -10.03
CA LEU A 105 -3.07 -14.63 -9.39
C LEU A 105 -4.36 -14.56 -10.21
N ARG A 106 -4.47 -13.54 -11.08
CA ARG A 106 -5.66 -13.29 -11.89
C ARG A 106 -5.31 -13.11 -13.37
N LYS A 107 -4.51 -14.03 -13.89
CA LYS A 107 -4.08 -14.03 -15.28
C LYS A 107 -5.29 -13.99 -16.22
N GLY A 108 -5.22 -13.13 -17.26
CA GLY A 108 -6.26 -13.00 -18.28
C GLY A 108 -7.45 -12.09 -17.90
N GLN A 109 -7.51 -11.52 -16.70
CA GLN A 109 -8.58 -10.57 -16.37
C GLN A 109 -8.39 -9.22 -17.07
N LYS A 110 -9.34 -8.83 -17.93
CA LYS A 110 -9.33 -7.56 -18.70
C LYS A 110 -9.25 -6.29 -17.83
N ALA A 111 -9.66 -6.37 -16.56
CA ALA A 111 -9.59 -5.25 -15.63
C ALA A 111 -8.16 -4.93 -15.17
N ILE A 112 -7.20 -5.85 -15.33
CA ILE A 112 -5.80 -5.70 -14.94
C ILE A 112 -5.02 -5.26 -16.19
N ARG A 113 -4.71 -3.97 -16.26
CA ARG A 113 -4.08 -3.34 -17.43
C ARG A 113 -2.71 -2.75 -17.08
N PHE A 114 -1.94 -3.46 -16.27
CA PHE A 114 -0.57 -3.12 -15.90
C PHE A 114 0.28 -4.39 -15.76
N LYS A 115 1.58 -4.22 -15.93
CA LYS A 115 2.59 -5.24 -15.66
C LYS A 115 3.41 -4.76 -14.48
N THR A 116 3.45 -5.56 -13.42
CA THR A 116 4.13 -5.20 -12.16
C THR A 116 5.62 -4.94 -12.34
N ARG A 117 6.28 -5.70 -13.22
CA ARG A 117 7.71 -5.57 -13.52
C ARG A 117 8.08 -4.26 -14.22
N ASP A 118 7.12 -3.63 -14.91
CA ASP A 118 7.36 -2.40 -15.69
C ASP A 118 7.08 -1.14 -14.83
N LEU A 119 6.73 -1.29 -13.55
CA LEU A 119 6.57 -0.19 -12.61
C LEU A 119 7.93 0.16 -11.98
N ASN A 120 8.21 1.45 -11.85
CA ASN A 120 9.39 1.94 -11.15
C ASN A 120 9.16 1.90 -9.63
N TRP A 121 9.68 0.87 -8.97
CA TRP A 121 9.55 0.68 -7.53
C TRP A 121 10.58 1.52 -6.78
N LEU A 122 10.13 2.45 -5.94
CA LEU A 122 10.99 3.34 -5.16
C LEU A 122 11.41 2.71 -3.82
N GLY A 123 10.59 1.81 -3.27
CA GLY A 123 10.85 1.18 -1.99
C GLY A 123 9.60 0.90 -1.19
N THR A 124 9.76 0.61 0.10
CA THR A 124 8.67 0.39 1.06
C THR A 124 8.83 1.28 2.28
N ALA A 125 7.71 1.81 2.78
CA ALA A 125 7.71 2.68 3.95
C ALA A 125 7.95 1.92 5.27
N SER A 126 7.65 0.62 5.33
CA SER A 126 7.89 -0.21 6.53
C SER A 126 7.74 -1.69 6.26
N VAL A 127 8.42 -2.52 7.06
CA VAL A 127 8.12 -3.95 7.20
C VAL A 127 6.99 -4.08 8.21
N ARG A 128 5.97 -4.90 7.91
CA ARG A 128 4.73 -4.95 8.69
C ARG A 128 4.17 -6.35 8.80
N SER A 129 3.63 -6.69 9.97
CA SER A 129 2.85 -7.90 10.17
C SER A 129 1.40 -7.67 9.74
N TYR A 130 0.83 -8.68 9.10
CA TYR A 130 -0.58 -8.72 8.73
C TYR A 130 -1.35 -9.52 9.78
N VAL A 131 -2.52 -9.03 10.20
CA VAL A 131 -3.36 -9.66 11.21
C VAL A 131 -4.80 -9.75 10.72
N ILE A 132 -5.52 -10.76 11.21
CA ILE A 132 -6.98 -10.81 11.15
C ILE A 132 -7.50 -10.52 12.55
N ALA A 133 -8.36 -9.50 12.63
CA ALA A 133 -8.92 -9.04 13.89
C ALA A 133 -10.46 -9.04 13.82
N PHE A 134 -11.06 -9.46 14.90
CA PHE A 134 -12.51 -9.44 15.13
C PHE A 134 -12.87 -8.40 16.19
N TRP A 135 -14.05 -7.85 16.06
CA TRP A 135 -14.61 -6.91 17.02
C TRP A 135 -14.86 -7.62 18.37
N HIS A 136 -14.64 -6.92 19.47
CA HIS A 136 -14.77 -7.51 20.82
C HIS A 136 -16.13 -8.16 21.10
N LYS A 137 -17.19 -7.69 20.43
CA LYS A 137 -18.53 -8.25 20.52
C LYS A 137 -18.74 -9.50 19.64
N SER A 138 -17.82 -9.78 18.70
CA SER A 138 -17.89 -11.02 17.93
C SER A 138 -17.59 -12.21 18.84
N PRO A 139 -18.28 -13.33 18.63
CA PRO A 139 -18.01 -14.57 19.35
C PRO A 139 -16.71 -15.25 18.89
N ILE A 140 -16.09 -14.77 17.80
CA ILE A 140 -14.82 -15.31 17.29
C ILE A 140 -13.67 -14.81 18.19
N LYS A 141 -13.00 -15.74 18.89
CA LYS A 141 -11.88 -15.46 19.79
C LYS A 141 -10.59 -16.18 19.35
N SER A 142 -10.72 -17.21 18.52
CA SER A 142 -9.61 -18.01 18.00
C SER A 142 -9.81 -18.34 16.52
N ILE A 143 -8.79 -18.93 15.90
CA ILE A 143 -8.89 -19.44 14.53
C ILE A 143 -9.79 -20.70 14.46
N GLU A 144 -9.85 -21.46 15.54
CA GLU A 144 -10.67 -22.68 15.69
C GLU A 144 -12.15 -22.36 15.59
N ASP A 145 -12.59 -21.22 16.15
CA ASP A 145 -13.98 -20.78 16.06
C ASP A 145 -14.42 -20.61 14.59
N LEU A 146 -13.50 -20.16 13.73
CA LEU A 146 -13.76 -19.98 12.30
C LEU A 146 -13.92 -21.30 11.52
N LYS A 147 -13.53 -22.44 12.08
CA LYS A 147 -13.78 -23.76 11.46
C LYS A 147 -15.22 -24.20 11.64
N THR A 148 -15.84 -23.80 12.72
CA THR A 148 -17.19 -24.24 13.09
C THR A 148 -18.25 -23.18 12.81
N ARG A 149 -17.91 -21.89 12.95
CA ARG A 149 -18.81 -20.75 12.86
C ARG A 149 -18.50 -19.82 11.68
N GLU A 150 -19.53 -19.39 10.96
CA GLU A 150 -19.42 -18.33 9.96
C GLU A 150 -19.22 -16.97 10.64
N ALA A 151 -18.32 -16.15 10.08
CA ALA A 151 -18.08 -14.79 10.54
C ALA A 151 -17.97 -13.81 9.36
N ILE A 152 -18.59 -12.65 9.48
CA ILE A 152 -18.63 -11.62 8.41
C ILE A 152 -17.36 -10.77 8.43
N MET A 153 -16.59 -10.86 7.34
CA MET A 153 -15.37 -10.08 7.12
C MET A 153 -15.61 -8.95 6.12
N VAL A 154 -15.32 -7.71 6.51
CA VAL A 154 -15.45 -6.54 5.62
C VAL A 154 -14.14 -6.27 4.88
N THR A 155 -14.20 -6.04 3.56
CA THR A 155 -13.03 -5.88 2.71
C THR A 155 -13.22 -4.81 1.64
N SER A 156 -12.12 -4.24 1.13
CA SER A 156 -12.20 -3.19 0.11
C SER A 156 -12.43 -3.70 -1.30
N GLY A 157 -11.96 -4.91 -1.62
CA GLY A 157 -12.13 -5.47 -2.96
C GLY A 157 -11.29 -6.72 -3.16
N ARG A 158 -11.66 -7.52 -4.16
CA ARG A 158 -11.08 -8.85 -4.40
C ARG A 158 -9.56 -8.87 -4.71
N SER A 159 -8.96 -7.72 -4.99
CA SER A 159 -7.50 -7.61 -5.22
C SER A 159 -6.75 -7.05 -4.02
N SER A 160 -7.44 -6.71 -2.93
CA SER A 160 -6.82 -6.22 -1.69
C SER A 160 -6.32 -7.36 -0.82
N MET A 161 -5.31 -7.09 0.00
CA MET A 161 -4.84 -8.04 1.02
C MET A 161 -5.95 -8.40 2.02
N SER A 162 -6.86 -7.44 2.32
CA SER A 162 -8.00 -7.71 3.20
C SER A 162 -8.98 -8.76 2.67
N TYR A 163 -8.98 -9.01 1.35
CA TYR A 163 -9.71 -10.10 0.71
C TYR A 163 -8.83 -11.33 0.49
N LEU A 164 -7.65 -11.14 -0.09
CA LEU A 164 -6.80 -12.26 -0.55
C LEU A 164 -6.40 -13.18 0.60
N ILE A 165 -6.02 -12.64 1.76
CA ILE A 165 -5.59 -13.44 2.90
C ILE A 165 -6.74 -14.24 3.50
N PRO A 166 -7.90 -13.64 3.89
CA PRO A 166 -9.03 -14.42 4.38
C PRO A 166 -9.53 -15.47 3.36
N HIS A 167 -9.56 -15.11 2.07
CA HIS A 167 -9.96 -16.03 1.02
C HIS A 167 -9.02 -17.24 0.90
N PHE A 168 -7.71 -16.98 0.94
CA PHE A 168 -6.70 -18.05 0.94
C PHE A 168 -6.86 -18.96 2.17
N MET A 169 -7.01 -18.37 3.35
CA MET A 169 -7.19 -19.14 4.60
C MET A 169 -8.49 -19.97 4.59
N ASN A 170 -9.59 -19.44 4.05
CA ASN A 170 -10.82 -20.24 3.86
C ASN A 170 -10.53 -21.48 3.00
N LYS A 171 -9.77 -21.31 1.91
CA LYS A 171 -9.50 -22.40 0.96
C LYS A 171 -8.50 -23.43 1.49
N THR A 172 -7.50 -23.00 2.27
CA THR A 172 -6.43 -23.88 2.73
C THR A 172 -6.68 -24.49 4.11
N LEU A 173 -7.39 -23.78 4.98
CA LEU A 173 -7.64 -24.17 6.37
C LEU A 173 -9.10 -24.53 6.65
N GLY A 174 -9.98 -24.48 5.65
CA GLY A 174 -11.41 -24.78 5.82
C GLY A 174 -12.17 -23.77 6.69
N LEU A 175 -11.71 -22.52 6.76
CA LEU A 175 -12.34 -21.50 7.60
C LEU A 175 -13.63 -20.99 6.96
N LYS A 176 -14.55 -20.49 7.78
CA LYS A 176 -15.90 -20.04 7.40
C LYS A 176 -16.04 -18.52 7.45
N MET A 177 -15.09 -17.78 6.84
CA MET A 177 -15.20 -16.33 6.74
C MET A 177 -16.06 -15.93 5.54
N LYS A 178 -17.21 -15.32 5.76
CA LYS A 178 -18.05 -14.69 4.74
C LYS A 178 -17.48 -13.33 4.38
N ILE A 179 -16.90 -13.20 3.20
CA ILE A 179 -16.13 -12.03 2.81
C ILE A 179 -16.99 -11.07 2.01
N ILE A 180 -17.32 -9.90 2.59
CA ILE A 180 -18.09 -8.82 1.94
C ILE A 180 -17.12 -7.78 1.39
N THR A 181 -17.27 -7.46 0.11
CA THR A 181 -16.43 -6.48 -0.60
C THR A 181 -17.17 -5.17 -0.88
N GLY A 182 -16.44 -4.10 -1.22
CA GLY A 182 -17.04 -2.83 -1.68
C GLY A 182 -16.70 -1.62 -0.82
N TYR A 183 -16.11 -1.81 0.34
CA TYR A 183 -15.71 -0.69 1.21
C TYR A 183 -14.55 0.10 0.57
N LYS A 184 -14.61 1.44 0.62
CA LYS A 184 -13.64 2.32 -0.07
C LYS A 184 -12.22 2.29 0.55
N GLY A 185 -12.03 1.63 1.69
CA GLY A 185 -10.74 1.51 2.38
C GLY A 185 -10.88 1.29 3.87
N GLY A 186 -9.76 1.37 4.60
CA GLY A 186 -9.69 1.04 6.03
C GLY A 186 -10.65 1.84 6.91
N GLY A 187 -10.82 3.14 6.65
CA GLY A 187 -11.75 3.97 7.42
C GLY A 187 -13.20 3.50 7.28
N ALA A 188 -13.65 3.24 6.05
CA ALA A 188 -15.01 2.73 5.80
C ALA A 188 -15.23 1.35 6.41
N MET A 189 -14.22 0.46 6.36
CA MET A 189 -14.29 -0.86 6.99
C MET A 189 -14.36 -0.76 8.53
N ASN A 190 -13.61 0.16 9.14
CA ASN A 190 -13.66 0.37 10.58
C ASN A 190 -15.06 0.83 11.01
N LEU A 191 -15.63 1.80 10.28
CA LEU A 191 -16.97 2.29 10.55
C LEU A 191 -18.04 1.20 10.40
N ALA A 192 -17.91 0.33 9.39
CA ALA A 192 -18.80 -0.79 9.19
C ALA A 192 -18.76 -1.79 10.37
N ILE A 193 -17.57 -2.07 10.93
CA ILE A 193 -17.42 -2.92 12.11
C ILE A 193 -18.09 -2.27 13.34
N GLU A 194 -17.88 -0.99 13.56
CA GLU A 194 -18.51 -0.24 14.68
C GLU A 194 -20.04 -0.26 14.61
N ARG A 195 -20.59 -0.23 13.39
CA ARG A 195 -22.04 -0.28 13.12
C ARG A 195 -22.61 -1.71 13.13
N GLY A 196 -21.76 -2.73 13.28
CA GLY A 196 -22.21 -4.12 13.25
C GLY A 196 -22.51 -4.68 11.85
N GLU A 197 -22.11 -3.99 10.77
CA GLU A 197 -22.24 -4.48 9.38
C GLU A 197 -21.29 -5.67 9.09
N GLY A 198 -20.27 -5.85 9.92
CA GLY A 198 -19.34 -6.96 9.88
C GLY A 198 -18.66 -7.18 11.23
N GLU A 199 -18.12 -8.36 11.42
CA GLU A 199 -17.54 -8.79 12.69
C GLU A 199 -16.02 -8.55 12.75
N GLY A 200 -15.35 -8.52 11.60
CA GLY A 200 -13.89 -8.39 11.56
C GLY A 200 -13.34 -8.00 10.20
N ARG A 201 -12.04 -7.81 10.17
CA ARG A 201 -11.27 -7.52 8.94
C ARG A 201 -9.81 -7.91 9.07
N GLY A 202 -9.19 -8.15 7.91
CA GLY A 202 -7.74 -8.23 7.82
C GLY A 202 -7.09 -6.85 7.61
N ASN A 203 -5.95 -6.61 8.26
CA ASN A 203 -5.15 -5.39 8.09
C ASN A 203 -3.70 -5.62 8.51
N PHE A 204 -2.81 -4.69 8.18
CA PHE A 204 -1.53 -4.60 8.89
C PHE A 204 -1.76 -4.15 10.34
N TYR A 205 -1.01 -4.70 11.28
CA TYR A 205 -1.13 -4.35 12.70
C TYR A 205 -0.98 -2.85 12.93
N SER A 206 0.03 -2.23 12.29
CA SER A 206 0.23 -0.78 12.31
C SER A 206 -0.97 0.03 11.81
N GLY A 207 -1.86 -0.57 11.04
CA GLY A 207 -3.09 0.06 10.59
C GLY A 207 -4.18 0.12 11.66
N PHE A 208 -4.10 -0.71 12.69
CA PHE A 208 -4.94 -0.57 13.89
C PHE A 208 -4.28 0.37 14.89
N THR A 209 -3.01 0.18 15.24
CA THR A 209 -2.32 1.02 16.22
C THR A 209 -2.20 2.48 15.80
N GLY A 210 -1.99 2.76 14.51
CA GLY A 210 -1.81 4.13 14.01
C GLY A 210 -3.11 4.83 13.56
N VAL A 211 -4.19 4.08 13.30
CA VAL A 211 -5.46 4.66 12.83
C VAL A 211 -6.53 4.63 13.92
N ARG A 212 -6.53 3.59 14.74
CA ARG A 212 -7.49 3.36 15.84
C ARG A 212 -6.75 2.90 17.10
N PRO A 213 -5.84 3.72 17.64
CA PRO A 213 -5.14 3.40 18.89
C PRO A 213 -6.11 3.19 20.06
N ASP A 214 -7.27 3.87 20.03
CA ASP A 214 -8.37 3.66 20.96
C ASP A 214 -8.88 2.22 21.00
N TRP A 215 -8.96 1.53 19.86
CA TRP A 215 -9.39 0.15 19.80
C TRP A 215 -8.42 -0.82 20.46
N ILE A 216 -7.12 -0.50 20.41
CA ILE A 216 -6.08 -1.31 21.06
C ILE A 216 -6.11 -1.05 22.58
N ARG A 217 -6.08 0.23 23.00
CA ARG A 217 -6.11 0.62 24.40
C ARG A 217 -7.34 0.08 25.14
N ASP A 218 -8.49 0.13 24.49
CA ASP A 218 -9.77 -0.27 25.08
C ASP A 218 -10.11 -1.76 24.82
N ASN A 219 -9.13 -2.56 24.36
CA ASN A 219 -9.27 -4.01 24.05
C ASN A 219 -10.48 -4.34 23.16
N LYS A 220 -10.78 -3.49 22.17
CA LYS A 220 -11.93 -3.66 21.26
C LYS A 220 -11.67 -4.65 20.14
N LEU A 221 -10.47 -5.26 20.06
CA LEU A 221 -10.10 -6.20 19.02
C LEU A 221 -9.56 -7.51 19.60
N THR A 222 -10.00 -8.62 19.02
CA THR A 222 -9.40 -9.94 19.19
C THR A 222 -8.59 -10.28 17.95
N PHE A 223 -7.26 -10.44 18.07
CA PHE A 223 -6.38 -10.85 16.98
C PHE A 223 -6.30 -12.37 16.94
N VAL A 224 -6.81 -12.97 15.86
CA VAL A 224 -6.85 -14.44 15.71
C VAL A 224 -5.69 -14.98 14.85
N THR A 225 -5.01 -14.11 14.12
CA THR A 225 -3.81 -14.49 13.34
C THR A 225 -2.75 -13.40 13.39
N TRP A 226 -1.48 -13.83 13.26
CA TRP A 226 -0.34 -12.96 13.10
C TRP A 226 0.57 -13.51 11.99
N MET A 227 0.80 -12.74 10.94
CA MET A 227 1.60 -13.13 9.77
C MET A 227 2.66 -12.06 9.52
N GLY A 228 3.93 -12.42 9.68
CA GLY A 228 5.06 -11.52 9.54
C GLY A 228 5.97 -11.50 10.77
N PRO A 229 6.79 -10.45 10.96
CA PRO A 229 7.65 -10.31 12.13
C PRO A 229 6.89 -10.46 13.46
N PRO A 230 7.55 -10.87 14.55
CA PRO A 230 6.92 -11.00 15.86
C PRO A 230 6.17 -9.73 16.27
N ARG A 231 5.17 -9.89 17.13
CA ARG A 231 4.46 -8.76 17.73
C ARG A 231 5.46 -7.93 18.52
N PRO A 232 5.54 -6.61 18.35
CA PRO A 232 6.27 -5.74 19.26
C PRO A 232 5.71 -5.91 20.69
N GLU A 233 6.58 -5.99 21.66
CA GLU A 233 6.23 -6.01 23.08
C GLU A 233 5.58 -4.71 23.51
#